data_afef93849b5ec6a5931dcdad346d4c56
#
_entry.id   afef93849b5ec6a5931dcdad346d4c56
#
_cell.length_a   1.000
_cell.length_b   1.000
_cell.length_c   1.000
_cell.angle_alpha   90.00
_cell.angle_beta   90.00
_cell.angle_gamma   90.00
#
_symmetry.space_group_name_H-M   'P 1'
#
loop_
_entity.id
_entity.type
_entity.pdbx_description
1 polymer ?
#
loop_
_entity_poly.entity_id
_entity_poly.type
_entity_poly.pdbx_seq_one_letter_code
_entity_poly.pdbx_strand_id
1 'polypeptide(L)'
;MGRLLARPRLRTALVGLGLLCAALALVIWPAQSADAVREGMALCANVVVPALFPFFVLASLVVELGLSRCLGRLLHPIMAPLFRVNGSCAAALTLGFVGGYPVGARTAIQIYQQGQCTKTEAQRLLAFCNNSGPAFILGAVGAGVFGRGKAGIALYLCHMAASLLVGLLFRFYRPGDGPSSPRRMGERFQAVSFSAAFPRAVTGAMASSLNICAFILCFSVVVRLLTLSGLLDGAAGLLSALPPPLRLSPEWSRRLLVGALELSSGVYSLTGGSLTGRLSMAAFMLGWAWVSVHLQVLAFLGDSGLSMRTYLTGKLLHGGLSALLMGALAPRLAPALSVSTCLAQQTEAIAGQEALRALALSAAAAWVLWLCFLALAAFPGKKAVEKPKRLRYNR
;
A
#
# COMPACT_ATOMS: atom_id res chain seq x y z
N MET A 1 22.43 6.15 24.48
CA MET A 1 21.92 6.88 23.32
C MET A 1 20.44 7.29 23.45
N GLY A 2 19.52 6.45 23.89
CA GLY A 2 18.09 6.80 24.03
C GLY A 2 17.73 7.94 25.00
N ARG A 3 18.48 8.14 26.09
CA ARG A 3 18.23 9.23 27.06
C ARG A 3 18.70 10.62 26.57
N LEU A 4 19.66 10.70 25.64
CA LEU A 4 20.12 11.96 25.05
C LEU A 4 19.11 12.52 24.04
N LEU A 5 18.48 11.63 23.22
CA LEU A 5 17.44 12.01 22.26
C LEU A 5 16.10 12.37 22.91
N ALA A 6 15.92 12.06 24.19
CA ALA A 6 14.74 12.46 24.96
C ALA A 6 14.76 13.94 25.41
N ARG A 7 15.88 14.67 25.23
CA ARG A 7 15.95 16.09 25.54
C ARG A 7 15.31 16.92 24.42
N PRO A 8 14.21 17.65 24.67
CA PRO A 8 13.48 18.34 23.62
C PRO A 8 14.35 19.37 22.87
N ARG A 9 15.24 20.06 23.56
CA ARG A 9 16.17 21.04 22.97
C ARG A 9 17.17 20.38 22.00
N LEU A 10 17.74 19.24 22.34
CA LEU A 10 18.68 18.52 21.48
C LEU A 10 17.96 18.01 20.21
N ARG A 11 16.77 17.47 20.36
CA ARG A 11 15.95 17.03 19.23
C ARG A 11 15.64 18.21 18.28
N THR A 12 15.26 19.37 18.81
CA THR A 12 15.01 20.58 18.02
C THR A 12 16.28 21.05 17.32
N ALA A 13 17.43 21.06 18.01
CA ALA A 13 18.71 21.42 17.42
C ALA A 13 19.14 20.48 16.29
N LEU A 14 18.96 19.17 16.45
CA LEU A 14 19.26 18.17 15.40
C LEU A 14 18.35 18.35 14.18
N VAL A 15 17.06 18.59 14.40
CA VAL A 15 16.12 18.87 13.31
C VAL A 15 16.52 20.17 12.60
N GLY A 16 16.82 21.24 13.34
CA GLY A 16 17.28 22.52 12.78
C GLY A 16 18.56 22.37 11.95
N LEU A 17 19.55 21.61 12.46
CA LEU A 17 20.77 21.32 11.72
C LEU A 17 20.48 20.53 10.44
N GLY A 18 19.62 19.51 10.51
CA GLY A 18 19.21 18.74 9.33
C GLY A 18 18.54 19.60 8.26
N LEU A 19 17.64 20.51 8.67
CA LEU A 19 17.00 21.45 7.76
C LEU A 19 18.00 22.44 7.14
N LEU A 20 18.96 22.93 7.94
CA LEU A 20 20.02 23.80 7.43
C LEU A 20 20.89 23.07 6.39
N CYS A 21 21.31 21.84 6.70
CA CYS A 21 22.07 21.01 5.76
C CYS A 21 21.29 20.76 4.45
N ALA A 22 19.99 20.47 4.55
CA ALA A 22 19.12 20.29 3.38
C ALA A 22 19.01 21.58 2.56
N ALA A 23 18.85 22.75 3.20
CA ALA A 23 18.82 24.04 2.52
C ALA A 23 20.14 24.35 1.80
N LEU A 24 21.27 24.10 2.46
CA LEU A 24 22.59 24.25 1.84
C LEU A 24 22.79 23.29 0.65
N ALA A 25 22.35 22.06 0.77
CA ALA A 25 22.40 21.08 -0.31
C ALA A 25 21.60 21.53 -1.53
N LEU A 26 20.40 22.10 -1.34
CA LEU A 26 19.59 22.65 -2.42
C LEU A 26 20.27 23.82 -3.12
N VAL A 27 21.04 24.64 -2.39
CA VAL A 27 21.81 25.77 -2.96
C VAL A 27 23.05 25.27 -3.70
N ILE A 28 23.71 24.20 -3.22
CA ILE A 28 24.92 23.64 -3.85
C ILE A 28 24.54 22.85 -5.13
N TRP A 29 23.42 22.12 -5.14
CA TRP A 29 23.00 21.28 -6.27
C TRP A 29 21.62 21.67 -6.83
N PRO A 30 21.42 22.93 -7.29
CA PRO A 30 20.10 23.41 -7.71
C PRO A 30 19.61 22.70 -8.97
N ALA A 31 20.48 22.49 -9.96
CA ALA A 31 20.11 21.84 -11.22
C ALA A 31 19.66 20.38 -10.97
N GLN A 32 20.47 19.60 -10.22
CA GLN A 32 20.19 18.22 -9.90
C GLN A 32 18.92 18.05 -9.05
N SER A 33 18.66 19.02 -8.17
CA SER A 33 17.41 19.05 -7.38
C SER A 33 16.20 19.33 -8.28
N ALA A 34 16.33 20.26 -9.24
CA ALA A 34 15.27 20.55 -10.21
C ALA A 34 15.01 19.35 -11.12
N ASP A 35 16.05 18.61 -11.55
CA ASP A 35 15.91 17.42 -12.35
C ASP A 35 15.21 16.28 -11.57
N ALA A 36 15.54 16.11 -10.28
CA ALA A 36 14.83 15.14 -9.44
C ALA A 36 13.33 15.46 -9.29
N VAL A 37 12.99 16.76 -9.21
CA VAL A 37 11.58 17.19 -9.21
C VAL A 37 10.91 16.88 -10.56
N ARG A 38 11.57 17.19 -11.70
CA ARG A 38 11.03 16.89 -13.04
C ARG A 38 10.78 15.40 -13.25
N GLU A 39 11.75 14.56 -12.86
CA GLU A 39 11.62 13.09 -12.90
C GLU A 39 10.46 12.60 -12.04
N GLY A 40 10.35 13.13 -10.80
CA GLY A 40 9.24 12.83 -9.89
C GLY A 40 7.88 13.27 -10.45
N MET A 41 7.81 14.46 -11.07
CA MET A 41 6.58 14.95 -11.71
C MET A 41 6.18 14.07 -12.90
N ALA A 42 7.13 13.65 -13.73
CA ALA A 42 6.87 12.75 -14.84
C ALA A 42 6.33 11.38 -14.33
N LEU A 43 6.91 10.84 -13.25
CA LEU A 43 6.42 9.64 -12.60
C LEU A 43 4.99 9.82 -12.07
N CYS A 44 4.71 10.94 -11.42
CA CYS A 44 3.38 11.26 -10.91
C CYS A 44 2.35 11.36 -12.03
N ALA A 45 2.65 12.12 -13.09
CA ALA A 45 1.71 12.39 -14.19
C ALA A 45 1.46 11.14 -15.07
N ASN A 46 2.50 10.38 -15.38
CA ASN A 46 2.41 9.28 -16.33
C ASN A 46 2.07 7.93 -15.69
N VAL A 47 2.32 7.74 -14.40
CA VAL A 47 2.17 6.43 -13.74
C VAL A 47 1.24 6.53 -12.52
N VAL A 48 1.57 7.39 -11.56
CA VAL A 48 0.92 7.36 -10.24
C VAL A 48 -0.52 7.85 -10.29
N VAL A 49 -0.75 9.03 -10.85
CA VAL A 49 -2.10 9.61 -10.94
C VAL A 49 -3.02 8.76 -11.81
N PRO A 50 -2.66 8.37 -13.05
CA PRO A 50 -3.51 7.51 -13.87
C PRO A 50 -3.83 6.16 -13.21
N ALA A 51 -2.87 5.57 -12.49
CA ALA A 51 -3.08 4.30 -11.81
C ALA A 51 -3.96 4.42 -10.56
N LEU A 52 -3.75 5.42 -9.72
CA LEU A 52 -4.37 5.49 -8.39
C LEU A 52 -5.68 6.29 -8.35
N PHE A 53 -5.80 7.35 -9.13
CA PHE A 53 -6.99 8.22 -9.10
C PHE A 53 -8.31 7.48 -9.34
N PRO A 54 -8.45 6.61 -10.37
CA PRO A 54 -9.69 5.86 -10.57
C PRO A 54 -10.03 4.94 -9.38
N PHE A 55 -9.00 4.31 -8.79
CA PHE A 55 -9.20 3.45 -7.61
C PHE A 55 -9.60 4.25 -6.37
N PHE A 56 -9.09 5.46 -6.19
CA PHE A 56 -9.53 6.33 -5.10
C PHE A 56 -10.99 6.77 -5.25
N VAL A 57 -11.42 7.13 -6.47
CA VAL A 57 -12.82 7.44 -6.76
C VAL A 57 -13.69 6.23 -6.44
N LEU A 58 -13.34 5.06 -6.97
CA LEU A 58 -14.08 3.82 -6.74
C LEU A 58 -14.14 3.47 -5.25
N ALA A 59 -13.02 3.52 -4.55
CA ALA A 59 -12.94 3.21 -3.12
C ALA A 59 -13.84 4.13 -2.29
N SER A 60 -13.81 5.44 -2.57
CA SER A 60 -14.68 6.41 -1.90
C SER A 60 -16.16 6.15 -2.18
N LEU A 61 -16.53 5.88 -3.43
CA LEU A 61 -17.91 5.55 -3.79
C LEU A 61 -18.41 4.28 -3.11
N VAL A 62 -17.60 3.21 -3.09
CA VAL A 62 -17.94 1.94 -2.40
C VAL A 62 -18.24 2.18 -0.93
N VAL A 63 -17.50 3.06 -0.27
CA VAL A 63 -17.70 3.36 1.14
C VAL A 63 -18.88 4.32 1.36
N GLU A 64 -18.96 5.43 0.63
CA GLU A 64 -20.00 6.46 0.82
C GLU A 64 -21.40 5.99 0.43
N LEU A 65 -21.52 5.20 -0.62
CA LEU A 65 -22.78 4.59 -1.03
C LEU A 65 -23.21 3.41 -0.14
N GLY A 66 -22.38 3.01 0.83
CA GLY A 66 -22.67 1.90 1.73
C GLY A 66 -22.53 0.52 1.08
N LEU A 67 -21.93 0.42 -0.11
CA LEU A 67 -21.67 -0.86 -0.79
C LEU A 67 -20.73 -1.76 0.01
N SER A 68 -19.84 -1.15 0.82
CA SER A 68 -19.00 -1.84 1.81
C SER A 68 -19.81 -2.72 2.77
N ARG A 69 -21.07 -2.36 3.09
CA ARG A 69 -21.96 -3.17 3.92
C ARG A 69 -22.58 -4.35 3.17
N CYS A 70 -22.88 -4.18 1.87
CA CYS A 70 -23.37 -5.30 1.06
C CYS A 70 -22.27 -6.36 0.92
N LEU A 71 -21.06 -5.92 0.57
CA LEU A 71 -19.86 -6.76 0.55
C LEU A 71 -19.58 -7.35 1.94
N GLY A 72 -19.79 -6.55 2.98
CA GLY A 72 -19.62 -6.92 4.36
C GLY A 72 -20.54 -8.06 4.80
N ARG A 73 -21.81 -8.05 4.42
CA ARG A 73 -22.73 -9.15 4.73
C ARG A 73 -22.31 -10.45 4.06
N LEU A 74 -21.85 -10.38 2.81
CA LEU A 74 -21.40 -11.54 2.05
C LEU A 74 -20.11 -12.12 2.63
N LEU A 75 -19.15 -11.27 2.98
CA LEU A 75 -17.81 -11.68 3.42
C LEU A 75 -17.66 -11.80 4.94
N HIS A 76 -18.69 -11.43 5.72
CA HIS A 76 -18.66 -11.57 7.18
C HIS A 76 -18.35 -13.00 7.67
N PRO A 77 -18.90 -14.06 7.06
CA PRO A 77 -18.58 -15.45 7.44
C PRO A 77 -17.09 -15.79 7.29
N ILE A 78 -16.36 -15.05 6.47
CA ILE A 78 -14.92 -15.22 6.25
C ILE A 78 -14.11 -14.26 7.12
N MET A 79 -14.48 -12.96 7.09
CA MET A 79 -13.73 -11.91 7.78
C MET A 79 -13.78 -12.05 9.30
N ALA A 80 -14.94 -12.39 9.85
CA ALA A 80 -15.12 -12.50 11.29
C ALA A 80 -14.31 -13.66 11.92
N PRO A 81 -14.36 -14.91 11.42
CA PRO A 81 -13.60 -16.00 12.01
C PRO A 81 -12.10 -15.93 11.69
N LEU A 82 -11.70 -15.48 10.49
CA LEU A 82 -10.28 -15.43 10.12
C LEU A 82 -9.55 -14.25 10.77
N PHE A 83 -10.10 -13.05 10.69
CA PHE A 83 -9.40 -11.81 11.07
C PHE A 83 -10.00 -11.11 12.29
N ARG A 84 -11.14 -11.60 12.80
CA ARG A 84 -11.91 -10.98 13.90
C ARG A 84 -12.25 -9.51 13.61
N VAL A 85 -12.66 -9.23 12.39
CA VAL A 85 -13.13 -7.91 11.96
C VAL A 85 -14.50 -8.03 11.31
N ASN A 86 -15.27 -6.95 11.36
CA ASN A 86 -16.56 -6.86 10.68
C ASN A 86 -16.41 -7.08 9.18
N GLY A 87 -17.41 -7.67 8.55
CA GLY A 87 -17.45 -7.88 7.10
C GLY A 87 -17.23 -6.61 6.28
N SER A 88 -17.69 -5.43 6.75
CA SER A 88 -17.45 -4.14 6.06
C SER A 88 -15.97 -3.86 5.82
N CYS A 89 -15.08 -4.41 6.66
CA CYS A 89 -13.63 -4.32 6.51
C CYS A 89 -13.11 -5.01 5.24
N ALA A 90 -13.88 -5.93 4.65
CA ALA A 90 -13.51 -6.63 3.42
C ALA A 90 -13.30 -5.66 2.25
N ALA A 91 -14.02 -4.53 2.21
CA ALA A 91 -13.85 -3.52 1.18
C ALA A 91 -12.42 -2.94 1.19
N ALA A 92 -11.87 -2.63 2.37
CA ALA A 92 -10.50 -2.11 2.48
C ALA A 92 -9.45 -3.15 2.08
N LEU A 93 -9.66 -4.42 2.43
CA LEU A 93 -8.77 -5.51 2.04
C LEU A 93 -8.78 -5.73 0.52
N THR A 94 -9.96 -5.86 -0.08
CA THR A 94 -10.12 -6.08 -1.52
C THR A 94 -9.56 -4.91 -2.33
N LEU A 95 -9.94 -3.67 -1.96
CA LEU A 95 -9.46 -2.47 -2.63
C LEU A 95 -7.95 -2.25 -2.41
N GLY A 96 -7.42 -2.65 -1.26
CA GLY A 96 -6.00 -2.63 -0.97
C GLY A 96 -5.20 -3.58 -1.85
N PHE A 97 -5.73 -4.77 -2.14
CA PHE A 97 -5.07 -5.69 -3.07
C PHE A 97 -5.15 -5.23 -4.52
N VAL A 98 -6.28 -4.67 -4.95
CA VAL A 98 -6.48 -4.27 -6.35
C VAL A 98 -5.88 -2.89 -6.65
N GLY A 99 -6.16 -1.91 -5.79
CA GLY A 99 -5.74 -0.52 -5.98
C GLY A 99 -4.31 -0.21 -5.52
N GLY A 100 -3.76 -1.02 -4.62
CA GLY A 100 -2.40 -0.82 -4.11
C GLY A 100 -2.31 0.24 -3.00
N TYR A 101 -1.06 0.66 -2.68
CA TYR A 101 -0.80 1.74 -1.72
C TYR A 101 -1.32 3.08 -2.23
N PRO A 102 -1.85 3.91 -1.37
CA PRO A 102 -2.29 3.68 0.00
C PRO A 102 -3.81 3.42 0.07
N VAL A 103 -4.44 2.89 -1.00
CA VAL A 103 -5.90 2.73 -1.11
C VAL A 103 -6.46 1.91 0.05
N GLY A 104 -5.80 0.79 0.40
CA GLY A 104 -6.25 -0.07 1.49
C GLY A 104 -6.29 0.66 2.84
N ALA A 105 -5.22 1.33 3.21
CA ALA A 105 -5.15 2.08 4.48
C ALA A 105 -6.17 3.22 4.50
N ARG A 106 -6.26 4.02 3.42
CA ARG A 106 -7.23 5.11 3.31
C ARG A 106 -8.66 4.60 3.46
N THR A 107 -9.01 3.50 2.79
CA THR A 107 -10.35 2.91 2.88
C THR A 107 -10.63 2.38 4.29
N ALA A 108 -9.66 1.74 4.95
CA ALA A 108 -9.81 1.28 6.34
C ALA A 108 -10.08 2.43 7.31
N ILE A 109 -9.36 3.53 7.16
CA ILE A 109 -9.54 4.75 7.96
C ILE A 109 -10.92 5.35 7.71
N GLN A 110 -11.33 5.43 6.44
CA GLN A 110 -12.64 5.96 6.05
C GLN A 110 -13.80 5.11 6.61
N ILE A 111 -13.72 3.77 6.53
CA ILE A 111 -14.68 2.83 7.13
C ILE A 111 -14.80 3.07 8.64
N TYR A 112 -13.67 3.27 9.33
CA TYR A 112 -13.65 3.56 10.76
C TYR A 112 -14.27 4.93 11.08
N GLN A 113 -13.87 5.99 10.39
CA GLN A 113 -14.40 7.35 10.58
C GLN A 113 -15.91 7.43 10.34
N GLN A 114 -16.44 6.61 9.44
CA GLN A 114 -17.87 6.48 9.19
C GLN A 114 -18.59 5.55 10.20
N GLY A 115 -17.91 5.05 11.23
CA GLY A 115 -18.51 4.20 12.25
C GLY A 115 -18.93 2.82 11.75
N GLN A 116 -18.37 2.34 10.64
CA GLN A 116 -18.68 1.02 10.08
C GLN A 116 -17.86 -0.12 10.68
N CYS A 117 -16.84 0.19 11.47
CA CYS A 117 -16.07 -0.76 12.27
C CYS A 117 -15.58 -0.10 13.56
N THR A 118 -15.19 -0.92 14.54
CA THR A 118 -14.62 -0.45 15.80
C THR A 118 -13.16 -0.03 15.62
N LYS A 119 -12.62 0.70 16.62
CA LYS A 119 -11.21 1.08 16.64
C LYS A 119 -10.28 -0.12 16.60
N THR A 120 -10.61 -1.19 17.33
CA THR A 120 -9.82 -2.42 17.37
C THR A 120 -9.84 -3.14 16.02
N GLU A 121 -10.99 -3.21 15.35
CA GLU A 121 -11.11 -3.79 14.02
C GLU A 121 -10.32 -2.99 12.98
N ALA A 122 -10.40 -1.65 13.02
CA ALA A 122 -9.60 -0.77 12.15
C ALA A 122 -8.10 -0.96 12.37
N GLN A 123 -7.65 -1.12 13.63
CA GLN A 123 -6.25 -1.38 13.96
C GLN A 123 -5.78 -2.74 13.44
N ARG A 124 -6.59 -3.81 13.59
CA ARG A 124 -6.30 -5.13 12.99
C ARG A 124 -6.17 -5.02 11.48
N LEU A 125 -7.16 -4.36 10.84
CA LEU A 125 -7.24 -4.20 9.40
C LEU A 125 -6.05 -3.43 8.84
N LEU A 126 -5.65 -2.30 9.44
CA LEU A 126 -4.51 -1.50 9.04
C LEU A 126 -3.19 -2.28 9.01
N ALA A 127 -3.04 -3.31 9.85
CA ALA A 127 -1.84 -4.13 9.88
C ALA A 127 -1.60 -4.90 8.56
N PHE A 128 -2.65 -5.20 7.78
CA PHE A 128 -2.52 -6.07 6.60
C PHE A 128 -3.28 -5.61 5.34
N CYS A 129 -4.15 -4.61 5.41
CA CYS A 129 -4.93 -4.20 4.23
C CYS A 129 -4.19 -3.26 3.27
N ASN A 130 -3.07 -2.67 3.70
CA ASN A 130 -2.31 -1.73 2.87
C ASN A 130 -1.23 -2.46 2.08
N ASN A 131 -1.50 -2.76 0.82
CA ASN A 131 -0.71 -3.65 -0.03
C ASN A 131 -0.21 -2.94 -1.29
N SER A 132 0.80 -3.50 -1.94
CA SER A 132 1.20 -3.06 -3.28
C SER A 132 0.25 -3.63 -4.32
N GLY A 133 -0.15 -2.79 -5.26
CA GLY A 133 -1.12 -3.19 -6.29
C GLY A 133 -0.52 -4.07 -7.38
N PRO A 134 -1.36 -4.87 -8.09
CA PRO A 134 -0.91 -5.75 -9.16
C PRO A 134 -0.25 -4.98 -10.30
N ALA A 135 -0.74 -3.79 -10.65
CA ALA A 135 -0.15 -2.96 -11.69
C ALA A 135 1.34 -2.64 -11.41
N PHE A 136 1.68 -2.35 -10.17
CA PHE A 136 3.07 -2.10 -9.77
C PHE A 136 3.88 -3.39 -9.71
N ILE A 137 3.38 -4.43 -9.02
CA ILE A 137 4.14 -5.68 -8.84
C ILE A 137 4.31 -6.45 -10.15
N LEU A 138 3.26 -6.59 -10.95
CA LEU A 138 3.32 -7.35 -12.21
C LEU A 138 3.99 -6.54 -13.33
N GLY A 139 3.60 -5.26 -13.46
CA GLY A 139 4.08 -4.36 -14.51
C GLY A 139 5.46 -3.81 -14.21
N ALA A 140 5.54 -2.88 -13.26
CA ALA A 140 6.79 -2.16 -12.98
C ALA A 140 7.90 -3.08 -12.46
N VAL A 141 7.57 -3.97 -11.52
CA VAL A 141 8.57 -4.86 -10.89
C VAL A 141 8.81 -6.12 -11.73
N GLY A 142 7.77 -6.89 -12.00
CA GLY A 142 7.86 -8.18 -12.70
C GLY A 142 8.38 -8.03 -14.13
N ALA A 143 7.70 -7.24 -14.94
CA ALA A 143 8.09 -7.00 -16.32
C ALA A 143 9.24 -5.98 -16.44
N GLY A 144 9.17 -4.85 -15.71
CA GLY A 144 10.14 -3.77 -15.84
C GLY A 144 11.51 -4.10 -15.22
N VAL A 145 11.57 -4.52 -13.94
CA VAL A 145 12.84 -4.77 -13.24
C VAL A 145 13.39 -6.17 -13.51
N PHE A 146 12.52 -7.18 -13.51
CA PHE A 146 12.94 -8.57 -13.69
C PHE A 146 12.86 -9.04 -15.14
N GLY A 147 12.21 -8.29 -16.04
CA GLY A 147 12.01 -8.66 -17.44
C GLY A 147 11.14 -9.92 -17.63
N ARG A 148 10.30 -10.27 -16.62
CA ARG A 148 9.62 -11.58 -16.57
C ARG A 148 8.29 -11.50 -15.82
N GLY A 149 7.18 -11.68 -16.55
CA GLY A 149 5.85 -11.72 -15.96
C GLY A 149 5.67 -12.78 -14.87
N LYS A 150 6.30 -13.96 -15.03
CA LYS A 150 6.27 -15.04 -14.01
C LYS A 150 6.88 -14.63 -12.68
N ALA A 151 7.95 -13.82 -12.69
CA ALA A 151 8.54 -13.28 -11.46
C ALA A 151 7.56 -12.31 -10.76
N GLY A 152 6.87 -11.47 -11.53
CA GLY A 152 5.84 -10.58 -11.02
C GLY A 152 4.67 -11.35 -10.37
N ILE A 153 4.18 -12.41 -11.03
CA ILE A 153 3.11 -13.27 -10.49
C ILE A 153 3.55 -13.91 -9.17
N ALA A 154 4.76 -14.48 -9.11
CA ALA A 154 5.29 -15.08 -7.90
C ALA A 154 5.42 -14.07 -6.75
N LEU A 155 5.97 -12.88 -7.04
CA LEU A 155 6.05 -11.77 -6.08
C LEU A 155 4.67 -11.37 -5.56
N TYR A 156 3.68 -11.24 -6.44
CA TYR A 156 2.32 -10.85 -6.06
C TYR A 156 1.64 -11.91 -5.20
N LEU A 157 1.77 -13.18 -5.55
CA LEU A 157 1.20 -14.29 -4.75
C LEU A 157 1.86 -14.38 -3.37
N CYS A 158 3.19 -14.26 -3.27
CA CYS A 158 3.90 -14.21 -2.00
C CYS A 158 3.48 -12.99 -1.16
N HIS A 159 3.32 -11.83 -1.80
CA HIS A 159 2.88 -10.59 -1.16
C HIS A 159 1.46 -10.72 -0.58
N MET A 160 0.50 -11.27 -1.35
CA MET A 160 -0.86 -11.52 -0.88
C MET A 160 -0.88 -12.55 0.26
N ALA A 161 -0.17 -13.66 0.11
CA ALA A 161 -0.10 -14.70 1.14
C ALA A 161 0.47 -14.16 2.45
N ALA A 162 1.57 -13.40 2.38
CA ALA A 162 2.18 -12.77 3.55
C ALA A 162 1.23 -11.76 4.22
N SER A 163 0.51 -10.95 3.44
CA SER A 163 -0.50 -10.02 3.96
C SER A 163 -1.60 -10.75 4.74
N LEU A 164 -2.16 -11.83 4.17
CA LEU A 164 -3.20 -12.62 4.82
C LEU A 164 -2.68 -13.32 6.09
N LEU A 165 -1.44 -13.82 6.08
CA LEU A 165 -0.79 -14.37 7.27
C LEU A 165 -0.64 -13.32 8.37
N VAL A 166 -0.26 -12.09 8.04
CA VAL A 166 -0.25 -10.97 9.01
C VAL A 166 -1.65 -10.73 9.55
N GLY A 167 -2.68 -10.75 8.71
CA GLY A 167 -4.06 -10.64 9.15
C GLY A 167 -4.45 -11.72 10.16
N LEU A 168 -4.02 -12.98 9.92
CA LEU A 168 -4.22 -14.10 10.85
C LEU A 168 -3.46 -13.90 12.17
N LEU A 169 -2.26 -13.31 12.16
CA LEU A 169 -1.53 -12.97 13.37
C LEU A 169 -2.23 -11.86 14.16
N PHE A 170 -2.66 -10.81 13.48
CA PHE A 170 -3.31 -9.67 14.12
C PHE A 170 -4.74 -9.95 14.62
N ARG A 171 -5.33 -11.09 14.28
CA ARG A 171 -6.59 -11.52 14.91
C ARG A 171 -6.48 -11.64 16.44
N PHE A 172 -5.27 -11.88 16.94
CA PHE A 172 -4.98 -11.97 18.38
C PHE A 172 -4.66 -10.62 19.03
N TYR A 173 -4.57 -9.54 18.26
CA TYR A 173 -4.45 -8.20 18.80
C TYR A 173 -5.73 -7.85 19.59
N ARG A 174 -5.60 -7.56 20.90
CA ARG A 174 -6.72 -7.33 21.82
C ARG A 174 -7.80 -8.43 21.73
N PRO A 175 -7.50 -9.65 22.19
CA PRO A 175 -8.34 -10.82 21.95
C PRO A 175 -9.74 -10.74 22.59
N GLY A 176 -9.93 -9.89 23.63
CA GLY A 176 -11.22 -9.65 24.27
C GLY A 176 -12.22 -8.92 23.38
N ASP A 177 -11.74 -8.16 22.37
CA ASP A 177 -12.61 -7.43 21.45
C ASP A 177 -12.99 -8.35 20.28
N GLY A 178 -14.18 -8.94 20.33
CA GLY A 178 -14.76 -9.71 19.21
C GLY A 178 -15.11 -8.84 18.00
N PRO A 179 -15.47 -9.46 16.86
CA PRO A 179 -15.97 -8.72 15.71
C PRO A 179 -17.31 -8.05 16.04
N SER A 180 -17.46 -6.80 15.60
CA SER A 180 -18.69 -6.06 15.81
C SER A 180 -19.83 -6.65 14.98
N SER A 181 -21.05 -6.67 15.56
CA SER A 181 -22.23 -7.14 14.85
C SER A 181 -22.59 -6.16 13.72
N PRO A 182 -22.82 -6.62 12.48
CA PRO A 182 -23.28 -5.77 11.38
C PRO A 182 -24.56 -4.99 11.71
N ARG A 183 -25.40 -5.55 12.59
CA ARG A 183 -26.70 -4.99 12.97
C ARG A 183 -26.58 -3.75 13.86
N ARG A 184 -25.58 -3.72 14.79
CA ARG A 184 -25.36 -2.58 15.69
C ARG A 184 -24.70 -1.38 15.00
N MET A 185 -23.92 -1.62 13.96
CA MET A 185 -23.24 -0.55 13.21
C MET A 185 -24.11 0.06 12.12
N GLY A 186 -25.15 -0.66 11.67
CA GLY A 186 -26.08 -0.20 10.64
C GLY A 186 -26.95 0.99 11.02
N GLU A 187 -27.19 1.19 12.31
CA GLU A 187 -28.06 2.27 12.80
C GLU A 187 -27.43 3.68 12.73
N ARG A 188 -26.10 3.76 12.66
CA ARG A 188 -25.35 5.04 12.64
C ARG A 188 -24.97 5.55 11.27
N PHE A 189 -25.04 4.71 10.24
CA PHE A 189 -24.62 5.10 8.90
C PHE A 189 -25.83 5.40 8.00
N GLN A 190 -25.89 6.59 7.44
CA GLN A 190 -26.80 6.94 6.35
C GLN A 190 -26.04 6.92 5.02
N ALA A 191 -26.44 6.04 4.11
CA ALA A 191 -25.92 6.04 2.76
C ALA A 191 -26.27 7.36 2.07
N VAL A 192 -25.28 7.96 1.46
CA VAL A 192 -25.43 9.21 0.72
C VAL A 192 -25.96 8.91 -0.68
N SER A 193 -26.74 9.83 -1.27
CA SER A 193 -27.16 9.68 -2.67
C SER A 193 -25.95 9.74 -3.61
N PHE A 194 -26.04 9.07 -4.76
CA PHE A 194 -24.95 9.06 -5.75
C PHE A 194 -24.57 10.48 -6.19
N SER A 195 -25.56 11.36 -6.40
CA SER A 195 -25.36 12.75 -6.79
C SER A 195 -24.54 13.56 -5.79
N ALA A 196 -24.63 13.23 -4.49
CA ALA A 196 -23.85 13.88 -3.46
C ALA A 196 -22.50 13.16 -3.18
N ALA A 197 -22.43 11.83 -3.37
CA ALA A 197 -21.23 11.02 -3.15
C ALA A 197 -20.20 11.22 -4.28
N PHE A 198 -20.64 11.27 -5.54
CA PHE A 198 -19.75 11.30 -6.70
C PHE A 198 -18.81 12.53 -6.73
N PRO A 199 -19.30 13.79 -6.59
CA PRO A 199 -18.40 14.95 -6.56
C PRO A 199 -17.39 14.88 -5.41
N ARG A 200 -17.80 14.42 -4.22
CA ARG A 200 -16.92 14.25 -3.06
C ARG A 200 -15.88 13.18 -3.30
N ALA A 201 -16.27 12.06 -3.91
CA ALA A 201 -15.34 10.99 -4.26
C ALA A 201 -14.27 11.48 -5.24
N VAL A 202 -14.67 12.22 -6.28
CA VAL A 202 -13.73 12.76 -7.30
C VAL A 202 -12.77 13.77 -6.69
N THR A 203 -13.28 14.78 -5.96
CA THR A 203 -12.44 15.81 -5.33
C THR A 203 -11.52 15.23 -4.26
N GLY A 204 -12.03 14.32 -3.43
CA GLY A 204 -11.23 13.61 -2.44
C GLY A 204 -10.17 12.67 -3.04
N ALA A 205 -10.47 12.06 -4.19
CA ALA A 205 -9.50 11.25 -4.94
C ALA A 205 -8.37 12.12 -5.50
N MET A 206 -8.70 13.29 -6.06
CA MET A 206 -7.70 14.22 -6.57
C MET A 206 -6.79 14.72 -5.44
N ALA A 207 -7.35 15.17 -4.32
CA ALA A 207 -6.58 15.60 -3.15
C ALA A 207 -5.64 14.50 -2.65
N SER A 208 -6.10 13.25 -2.61
CA SER A 208 -5.28 12.10 -2.21
C SER A 208 -4.15 11.81 -3.19
N SER A 209 -4.42 11.89 -4.49
CA SER A 209 -3.40 11.71 -5.54
C SER A 209 -2.32 12.78 -5.46
N LEU A 210 -2.71 14.05 -5.30
CA LEU A 210 -1.77 15.16 -5.13
C LEU A 210 -0.92 15.03 -3.86
N ASN A 211 -1.51 14.57 -2.76
CA ASN A 211 -0.76 14.30 -1.52
C ASN A 211 0.33 13.24 -1.75
N ILE A 212 0.03 12.16 -2.46
CA ILE A 212 1.02 11.13 -2.81
C ILE A 212 2.12 11.72 -3.70
N CYS A 213 1.74 12.49 -4.72
CA CYS A 213 2.71 13.16 -5.60
C CYS A 213 3.66 14.07 -4.80
N ALA A 214 3.14 14.83 -3.83
CA ALA A 214 3.98 15.67 -2.97
C ALA A 214 5.04 14.87 -2.21
N PHE A 215 4.68 13.69 -1.67
CA PHE A 215 5.66 12.79 -1.04
C PHE A 215 6.68 12.25 -2.03
N ILE A 216 6.25 11.84 -3.23
CA ILE A 216 7.16 11.33 -4.27
C ILE A 216 8.17 12.43 -4.64
N LEU A 217 7.72 13.66 -4.92
CA LEU A 217 8.59 14.78 -5.26
C LEU A 217 9.59 15.07 -4.15
N CYS A 218 9.12 15.15 -2.91
CA CYS A 218 9.98 15.38 -1.75
C CYS A 218 11.05 14.30 -1.62
N PHE A 219 10.68 13.02 -1.69
CA PHE A 219 11.63 11.92 -1.54
C PHE A 219 12.55 11.76 -2.75
N SER A 220 12.14 12.10 -3.97
CA SER A 220 13.02 12.14 -5.14
C SER A 220 14.18 13.10 -4.92
N VAL A 221 13.89 14.32 -4.40
CA VAL A 221 14.92 15.31 -4.05
C VAL A 221 15.80 14.81 -2.91
N VAL A 222 15.21 14.28 -1.83
CA VAL A 222 15.98 13.77 -0.67
C VAL A 222 16.95 12.66 -1.09
N VAL A 223 16.50 11.68 -1.87
CA VAL A 223 17.36 10.60 -2.37
C VAL A 223 18.49 11.15 -3.24
N ARG A 224 18.18 12.09 -4.14
CA ARG A 224 19.18 12.73 -4.99
C ARG A 224 20.26 13.46 -4.18
N LEU A 225 19.86 14.27 -3.20
CA LEU A 225 20.79 15.02 -2.34
C LEU A 225 21.65 14.11 -1.46
N LEU A 226 21.05 13.06 -0.87
CA LEU A 226 21.78 12.06 -0.08
C LEU A 226 22.79 11.28 -0.92
N THR A 227 22.49 11.04 -2.19
CA THR A 227 23.41 10.40 -3.14
C THR A 227 24.57 11.35 -3.48
N LEU A 228 24.27 12.59 -3.86
CA LEU A 228 25.28 13.58 -4.25
C LEU A 228 26.21 13.99 -3.10
N SER A 229 25.69 14.03 -1.89
CA SER A 229 26.50 14.34 -0.68
C SER A 229 27.36 13.18 -0.20
N GLY A 230 27.23 11.98 -0.78
CA GLY A 230 27.93 10.79 -0.32
C GLY A 230 27.39 10.20 1.01
N LEU A 231 26.38 10.80 1.62
CA LEU A 231 25.79 10.33 2.88
C LEU A 231 25.15 8.95 2.72
N LEU A 232 24.57 8.69 1.56
CA LEU A 232 23.98 7.38 1.27
C LEU A 232 25.04 6.28 1.23
N ASP A 233 26.18 6.56 0.59
CA ASP A 233 27.28 5.59 0.46
C ASP A 233 28.00 5.42 1.81
N GLY A 234 28.17 6.48 2.58
CA GLY A 234 28.66 6.43 3.96
C GLY A 234 27.79 5.55 4.87
N ALA A 235 26.46 5.75 4.81
CA ALA A 235 25.52 4.91 5.55
C ALA A 235 25.53 3.44 5.09
N ALA A 236 25.68 3.20 3.78
CA ALA A 236 25.84 1.84 3.24
C ALA A 236 27.11 1.17 3.76
N GLY A 237 28.21 1.93 3.86
CA GLY A 237 29.47 1.47 4.46
C GLY A 237 29.29 1.03 5.92
N LEU A 238 28.55 1.81 6.72
CA LEU A 238 28.24 1.46 8.12
C LEU A 238 27.44 0.16 8.22
N LEU A 239 26.42 -0.03 7.37
CA LEU A 239 25.64 -1.28 7.34
C LEU A 239 26.51 -2.48 6.92
N SER A 240 27.46 -2.26 6.02
CA SER A 240 28.38 -3.30 5.56
C SER A 240 29.43 -3.67 6.61
N ALA A 241 29.65 -2.81 7.59
CA ALA A 241 30.58 -3.07 8.71
C ALA A 241 29.93 -3.82 9.87
N LEU A 242 28.62 -4.10 9.83
CA LEU A 242 27.94 -4.87 10.86
C LEU A 242 28.46 -6.31 10.94
N PRO A 243 28.48 -6.93 12.16
CA PRO A 243 28.87 -8.32 12.30
C PRO A 243 27.85 -9.27 11.62
N PRO A 244 28.30 -10.49 11.18
CA PRO A 244 27.36 -11.53 10.77
C PRO A 244 26.37 -11.87 11.90
N PRO A 245 25.09 -12.18 11.63
CA PRO A 245 24.45 -12.38 10.31
C PRO A 245 23.84 -11.11 9.69
N LEU A 246 24.03 -9.93 10.29
CA LEU A 246 23.40 -8.67 9.86
C LEU A 246 24.18 -7.96 8.75
N ARG A 247 25.36 -8.49 8.42
CA ARG A 247 26.26 -7.90 7.42
C ARG A 247 25.69 -8.06 6.01
N LEU A 248 25.46 -6.92 5.34
CA LEU A 248 25.16 -6.86 3.92
C LEU A 248 26.39 -6.38 3.15
N SER A 249 26.56 -6.79 1.88
CA SER A 249 27.56 -6.18 1.03
C SER A 249 27.26 -4.69 0.82
N PRO A 250 28.24 -3.84 0.48
CA PRO A 250 28.02 -2.41 0.24
C PRO A 250 26.89 -2.15 -0.78
N GLU A 251 26.85 -2.96 -1.84
CA GLU A 251 25.83 -2.86 -2.87
C GLU A 251 24.41 -3.16 -2.34
N TRP A 252 24.24 -4.24 -1.57
CA TRP A 252 22.95 -4.58 -0.95
C TRP A 252 22.55 -3.58 0.13
N SER A 253 23.52 -3.06 0.89
CA SER A 253 23.28 -2.01 1.88
C SER A 253 22.76 -0.73 1.20
N ARG A 254 23.38 -0.32 0.09
CA ARG A 254 22.94 0.85 -0.68
C ARG A 254 21.54 0.66 -1.25
N ARG A 255 21.25 -0.49 -1.86
CA ARG A 255 19.91 -0.81 -2.39
C ARG A 255 18.84 -0.77 -1.29
N LEU A 256 19.14 -1.34 -0.13
CA LEU A 256 18.27 -1.33 1.03
C LEU A 256 17.98 0.11 1.49
N LEU A 257 18.99 0.98 1.56
CA LEU A 257 18.86 2.36 1.98
C LEU A 257 18.06 3.21 0.98
N VAL A 258 18.31 3.06 -0.32
CA VAL A 258 17.52 3.73 -1.35
C VAL A 258 16.04 3.31 -1.21
N GLY A 259 15.80 2.01 -1.13
CA GLY A 259 14.47 1.48 -0.91
C GLY A 259 13.86 1.92 0.41
N ALA A 260 14.67 2.14 1.46
CA ALA A 260 14.20 2.64 2.75
C ALA A 260 13.59 4.04 2.67
N LEU A 261 14.05 4.84 1.75
CA LEU A 261 13.56 6.19 1.51
C LEU A 261 12.36 6.17 0.56
N GLU A 262 12.51 5.53 -0.61
CA GLU A 262 11.50 5.52 -1.66
C GLU A 262 11.42 4.13 -2.32
N LEU A 263 10.22 3.55 -2.28
CA LEU A 263 9.96 2.17 -2.71
C LEU A 263 10.32 1.91 -4.17
N SER A 264 9.89 2.78 -5.07
CA SER A 264 10.08 2.58 -6.52
C SER A 264 11.57 2.61 -6.87
N SER A 265 12.29 3.62 -6.43
CA SER A 265 13.74 3.75 -6.62
C SER A 265 14.50 2.55 -6.03
N GLY A 266 14.06 2.06 -4.85
CA GLY A 266 14.62 0.89 -4.22
C GLY A 266 14.47 -0.36 -5.07
N VAL A 267 13.29 -0.63 -5.59
CA VAL A 267 13.03 -1.80 -6.43
C VAL A 267 13.74 -1.69 -7.78
N TYR A 268 13.76 -0.51 -8.41
CA TYR A 268 14.53 -0.28 -9.65
C TYR A 268 16.04 -0.42 -9.47
N SER A 269 16.57 -0.21 -8.27
CA SER A 269 17.99 -0.42 -7.97
C SER A 269 18.42 -1.90 -7.91
N LEU A 270 17.46 -2.85 -7.94
CA LEU A 270 17.73 -4.29 -7.85
C LEU A 270 18.25 -4.87 -9.17
N THR A 271 19.38 -4.36 -9.64
CA THR A 271 20.12 -4.85 -10.80
C THR A 271 21.34 -5.65 -10.33
N GLY A 272 21.75 -6.70 -11.05
CA GLY A 272 22.90 -7.55 -10.66
C GLY A 272 22.69 -8.40 -9.40
N GLY A 273 23.59 -9.31 -9.14
CA GLY A 273 23.50 -10.28 -8.04
C GLY A 273 22.61 -11.49 -8.34
N SER A 274 22.43 -12.38 -7.34
CA SER A 274 21.64 -13.59 -7.51
C SER A 274 20.14 -13.25 -7.68
N LEU A 275 19.47 -13.96 -8.59
CA LEU A 275 18.02 -13.76 -8.83
C LEU A 275 17.21 -13.97 -7.56
N THR A 276 17.55 -15.01 -6.76
CA THR A 276 16.88 -15.27 -5.48
C THR A 276 17.01 -14.09 -4.51
N GLY A 277 18.23 -13.54 -4.36
CA GLY A 277 18.47 -12.38 -3.50
C GLY A 277 17.68 -11.15 -3.96
N ARG A 278 17.66 -10.87 -5.27
CA ARG A 278 16.89 -9.76 -5.85
C ARG A 278 15.39 -9.92 -5.62
N LEU A 279 14.85 -11.11 -5.86
CA LEU A 279 13.42 -11.39 -5.66
C LEU A 279 13.03 -11.32 -4.18
N SER A 280 13.88 -11.85 -3.27
CA SER A 280 13.62 -11.78 -1.82
C SER A 280 13.67 -10.34 -1.30
N MET A 281 14.64 -9.54 -1.76
CA MET A 281 14.75 -8.12 -1.42
C MET A 281 13.56 -7.32 -1.98
N ALA A 282 13.16 -7.58 -3.23
CA ALA A 282 11.96 -6.97 -3.81
C ALA A 282 10.70 -7.31 -2.99
N ALA A 283 10.53 -8.58 -2.61
CA ALA A 283 9.41 -9.02 -1.79
C ALA A 283 9.40 -8.32 -0.41
N PHE A 284 10.57 -8.16 0.22
CA PHE A 284 10.71 -7.39 1.46
C PHE A 284 10.31 -5.93 1.26
N MET A 285 10.86 -5.26 0.24
CA MET A 285 10.58 -3.86 -0.07
C MET A 285 9.09 -3.64 -0.33
N LEU A 286 8.48 -4.49 -1.14
CA LEU A 286 7.05 -4.45 -1.43
C LEU A 286 6.18 -4.67 -0.18
N GLY A 287 6.57 -5.58 0.69
CA GLY A 287 5.84 -5.88 1.93
C GLY A 287 5.98 -4.80 3.00
N TRP A 288 7.18 -4.27 3.23
CA TRP A 288 7.44 -3.23 4.22
C TRP A 288 6.89 -1.87 3.82
N ALA A 289 6.93 -1.52 2.52
CA ALA A 289 6.39 -0.28 1.93
C ALA A 289 7.16 1.03 2.21
N TRP A 290 8.16 1.03 3.08
CA TRP A 290 9.12 2.09 3.36
C TRP A 290 8.59 3.49 3.77
N VAL A 291 9.52 4.41 4.05
CA VAL A 291 9.25 5.68 4.73
C VAL A 291 8.27 6.56 3.95
N SER A 292 8.41 6.67 2.62
CA SER A 292 7.51 7.49 1.80
C SER A 292 6.04 7.05 1.92
N VAL A 293 5.77 5.75 1.85
CA VAL A 293 4.41 5.19 1.99
C VAL A 293 3.93 5.28 3.43
N HIS A 294 4.81 5.08 4.42
CA HIS A 294 4.44 5.21 5.83
C HIS A 294 4.00 6.63 6.17
N LEU A 295 4.67 7.64 5.63
CA LEU A 295 4.28 9.04 5.82
C LEU A 295 2.98 9.38 5.09
N GLN A 296 2.72 8.80 3.91
CA GLN A 296 1.42 8.92 3.24
C GLN A 296 0.29 8.36 4.13
N VAL A 297 0.47 7.18 4.72
CA VAL A 297 -0.51 6.59 5.65
C VAL A 297 -0.67 7.44 6.89
N LEU A 298 0.43 7.98 7.43
CA LEU A 298 0.38 8.91 8.58
C LEU A 298 -0.45 10.16 8.26
N ALA A 299 -0.32 10.72 7.06
CA ALA A 299 -1.13 11.85 6.60
C ALA A 299 -2.63 11.51 6.55
N PHE A 300 -2.99 10.29 6.13
CA PHE A 300 -4.39 9.84 6.15
C PHE A 300 -4.92 9.51 7.56
N LEU A 301 -4.04 9.06 8.46
CA LEU A 301 -4.43 8.82 9.85
C LEU A 301 -4.91 10.08 10.53
N GLY A 302 -4.22 11.22 10.32
CA GLY A 302 -4.57 12.51 10.90
C GLY A 302 -5.01 12.37 12.37
N ASP A 303 -6.12 13.00 12.72
CA ASP A 303 -6.72 12.97 14.05
C ASP A 303 -7.67 11.79 14.30
N SER A 304 -7.61 10.72 13.50
CA SER A 304 -8.48 9.55 13.65
C SER A 304 -8.33 8.81 14.98
N GLY A 305 -7.24 9.07 15.72
CA GLY A 305 -6.91 8.38 16.97
C GLY A 305 -6.46 6.93 16.76
N LEU A 306 -6.25 6.48 15.54
CA LEU A 306 -5.66 5.18 15.21
C LEU A 306 -4.14 5.19 15.41
N SER A 307 -3.57 4.05 15.80
CA SER A 307 -2.14 3.96 16.12
C SER A 307 -1.31 3.57 14.90
N MET A 308 -0.33 4.38 14.57
CA MET A 308 0.68 4.06 13.56
C MET A 308 1.53 2.83 13.93
N ARG A 309 1.71 2.56 15.24
CA ARG A 309 2.54 1.42 15.72
C ARG A 309 1.99 0.09 15.22
N THR A 310 0.68 -0.12 15.31
CA THR A 310 0.03 -1.36 14.84
C THR A 310 0.25 -1.56 13.34
N TYR A 311 0.08 -0.50 12.57
CA TYR A 311 0.35 -0.48 11.13
C TYR A 311 1.82 -0.85 10.84
N LEU A 312 2.78 -0.16 11.45
CA LEU A 312 4.22 -0.41 11.22
C LEU A 312 4.63 -1.83 11.61
N THR A 313 4.13 -2.36 12.76
CA THR A 313 4.40 -3.74 13.15
C THR A 313 3.85 -4.72 12.11
N GLY A 314 2.62 -4.51 11.63
CA GLY A 314 2.03 -5.31 10.57
C GLY A 314 2.85 -5.27 9.28
N LYS A 315 3.33 -4.10 8.88
CA LYS A 315 4.16 -3.94 7.68
C LYS A 315 5.53 -4.61 7.80
N LEU A 316 6.17 -4.52 8.98
CA LEU A 316 7.44 -5.20 9.21
C LEU A 316 7.29 -6.72 9.07
N LEU A 317 6.26 -7.29 9.71
CA LEU A 317 5.95 -8.71 9.57
C LEU A 317 5.60 -9.08 8.13
N HIS A 318 4.85 -8.23 7.43
CA HIS A 318 4.50 -8.42 6.03
C HIS A 318 5.76 -8.48 5.14
N GLY A 319 6.67 -7.51 5.29
CA GLY A 319 7.94 -7.51 4.55
C GLY A 319 8.78 -8.75 4.83
N GLY A 320 8.96 -9.10 6.11
CA GLY A 320 9.71 -10.29 6.53
C GLY A 320 9.11 -11.59 5.97
N LEU A 321 7.81 -11.79 6.13
CA LEU A 321 7.11 -12.97 5.60
C LEU A 321 7.14 -13.03 4.08
N SER A 322 6.96 -11.90 3.39
CA SER A 322 7.08 -11.84 1.92
C SER A 322 8.47 -12.26 1.45
N ALA A 323 9.51 -11.77 2.11
CA ALA A 323 10.90 -12.11 1.79
C ALA A 323 11.18 -13.59 2.04
N LEU A 324 10.71 -14.15 3.15
CA LEU A 324 10.87 -15.56 3.49
C LEU A 324 10.15 -16.48 2.49
N LEU A 325 8.89 -16.17 2.18
CA LEU A 325 8.11 -16.93 1.20
C LEU A 325 8.77 -16.87 -0.18
N MET A 326 9.21 -15.68 -0.60
CA MET A 326 9.87 -15.53 -1.89
C MET A 326 11.26 -16.21 -1.91
N GLY A 327 12.04 -16.12 -0.84
CA GLY A 327 13.31 -16.80 -0.68
C GLY A 327 13.21 -18.31 -0.79
N ALA A 328 12.14 -18.89 -0.23
CA ALA A 328 11.85 -20.33 -0.32
C ALA A 328 11.35 -20.74 -1.73
N LEU A 329 10.62 -19.88 -2.41
CA LEU A 329 10.03 -20.13 -3.72
C LEU A 329 11.01 -19.86 -4.87
N ALA A 330 11.83 -18.83 -4.78
CA ALA A 330 12.71 -18.36 -5.86
C ALA A 330 13.70 -19.44 -6.38
N PRO A 331 14.33 -20.30 -5.55
CA PRO A 331 15.21 -21.34 -6.05
C PRO A 331 14.47 -22.37 -6.95
N ARG A 332 13.18 -22.64 -6.68
CA ARG A 332 12.36 -23.52 -7.49
C ARG A 332 11.92 -22.89 -8.82
N LEU A 333 11.83 -21.56 -8.84
CA LEU A 333 11.48 -20.78 -10.04
C LEU A 333 12.71 -20.45 -10.89
N ALA A 334 13.91 -20.40 -10.30
CA ALA A 334 15.13 -20.01 -10.99
C ALA A 334 15.41 -20.82 -12.27
N PRO A 335 15.26 -22.17 -12.33
CA PRO A 335 15.43 -22.93 -13.56
C PRO A 335 14.45 -22.51 -14.66
N ALA A 336 13.17 -22.33 -14.30
CA ALA A 336 12.13 -21.89 -15.25
C ALA A 336 12.31 -20.42 -15.69
N LEU A 337 13.03 -19.66 -14.88
CA LEU A 337 13.35 -18.26 -15.15
C LEU A 337 14.67 -18.10 -15.92
N SER A 338 15.62 -19.02 -15.89
CA SER A 338 16.93 -18.93 -16.53
C SER A 338 16.91 -19.28 -18.03
N VAL A 339 15.99 -20.11 -18.50
CA VAL A 339 15.90 -20.56 -19.90
C VAL A 339 15.52 -19.45 -20.89
N SER A 340 14.99 -18.33 -20.43
CA SER A 340 14.46 -17.28 -21.32
C SER A 340 15.44 -16.14 -21.68
N THR A 341 16.69 -16.18 -21.21
CA THR A 341 17.65 -15.09 -21.47
C THR A 341 18.13 -15.02 -22.92
N CYS A 342 18.08 -16.12 -23.67
CA CYS A 342 18.46 -16.12 -25.07
C CYS A 342 17.33 -15.69 -26.01
N LEU A 343 16.07 -15.82 -25.59
CA LEU A 343 14.87 -15.42 -26.34
C LEU A 343 14.41 -14.00 -26.01
N ALA A 344 14.85 -13.42 -24.88
CA ALA A 344 14.36 -12.12 -24.40
C ALA A 344 14.82 -10.95 -25.29
N GLN A 345 15.94 -11.06 -25.99
CA GLN A 345 16.41 -10.03 -26.92
C GLN A 345 15.59 -9.99 -28.23
N GLN A 346 14.91 -11.09 -28.58
CA GLN A 346 13.98 -11.11 -29.73
C GLN A 346 12.54 -10.75 -29.38
N THR A 347 12.19 -10.71 -28.08
CA THR A 347 10.81 -10.49 -27.60
C THR A 347 10.56 -9.10 -27.02
N GLU A 348 11.51 -8.16 -27.01
CA GLU A 348 11.25 -6.78 -26.54
C GLU A 348 10.11 -6.11 -27.33
N ALA A 349 9.93 -6.43 -28.61
CA ALA A 349 8.78 -5.96 -29.40
C ALA A 349 7.45 -6.63 -29.02
N ILE A 350 7.50 -7.85 -28.44
CA ILE A 350 6.31 -8.61 -27.99
C ILE A 350 5.98 -8.28 -26.53
N ALA A 351 6.97 -7.95 -25.70
CA ALA A 351 6.77 -7.57 -24.30
C ALA A 351 5.89 -6.31 -24.16
N GLY A 352 5.98 -5.37 -25.09
CA GLY A 352 5.08 -4.22 -25.14
C GLY A 352 3.62 -4.61 -25.34
N GLN A 353 3.35 -5.65 -26.12
CA GLN A 353 1.98 -6.15 -26.35
C GLN A 353 1.47 -7.00 -25.18
N GLU A 354 2.33 -7.76 -24.50
CA GLU A 354 1.94 -8.51 -23.29
C GLU A 354 1.70 -7.60 -22.09
N ALA A 355 2.49 -6.55 -21.91
CA ALA A 355 2.24 -5.54 -20.88
C ALA A 355 0.92 -4.80 -21.13
N LEU A 356 0.62 -4.42 -22.40
CA LEU A 356 -0.64 -3.83 -22.79
C LEU A 356 -1.82 -4.81 -22.61
N ARG A 357 -1.64 -6.09 -22.91
CA ARG A 357 -2.66 -7.13 -22.64
C ARG A 357 -2.88 -7.36 -21.15
N ALA A 358 -1.83 -7.38 -20.33
CA ALA A 358 -1.94 -7.49 -18.88
C ALA A 358 -2.61 -6.25 -18.26
N LEU A 359 -2.31 -5.06 -18.79
CA LEU A 359 -3.00 -3.81 -18.42
C LEU A 359 -4.47 -3.84 -18.86
N ALA A 360 -4.76 -4.32 -20.07
CA ALA A 360 -6.12 -4.46 -20.56
C ALA A 360 -6.91 -5.50 -19.77
N LEU A 361 -6.30 -6.64 -19.40
CA LEU A 361 -6.93 -7.66 -18.56
C LEU A 361 -7.17 -7.17 -17.12
N SER A 362 -6.24 -6.41 -16.53
CA SER A 362 -6.43 -5.83 -15.21
C SER A 362 -7.49 -4.71 -15.23
N ALA A 363 -7.51 -3.90 -16.28
CA ALA A 363 -8.57 -2.92 -16.52
C ALA A 363 -9.93 -3.60 -16.75
N ALA A 364 -9.98 -4.66 -17.54
CA ALA A 364 -11.20 -5.44 -17.77
C ALA A 364 -11.69 -6.11 -16.49
N ALA A 365 -10.81 -6.68 -15.67
CA ALA A 365 -11.16 -7.23 -14.37
C ALA A 365 -11.69 -6.15 -13.40
N ALA A 366 -11.09 -4.96 -13.40
CA ALA A 366 -11.58 -3.81 -12.64
C ALA A 366 -12.97 -3.35 -13.13
N TRP A 367 -13.18 -3.32 -14.45
CA TRP A 367 -14.49 -3.00 -15.03
C TRP A 367 -15.54 -4.07 -14.72
N VAL A 368 -15.21 -5.35 -14.79
CA VAL A 368 -16.12 -6.46 -14.41
C VAL A 368 -16.48 -6.37 -12.94
N LEU A 369 -15.52 -6.15 -12.05
CA LEU A 369 -15.80 -5.91 -10.63
C LEU A 369 -16.69 -4.69 -10.43
N TRP A 370 -16.43 -3.60 -11.14
CA TRP A 370 -17.25 -2.39 -11.07
C TRP A 370 -18.68 -2.62 -11.56
N LEU A 371 -18.87 -3.34 -12.68
CA LEU A 371 -20.19 -3.71 -13.19
C LEU A 371 -20.90 -4.68 -12.25
N CYS A 372 -20.20 -5.64 -11.64
CA CYS A 372 -20.76 -6.50 -10.59
C CYS A 372 -21.21 -5.69 -9.37
N PHE A 373 -20.44 -4.69 -8.94
CA PHE A 373 -20.84 -3.79 -7.86
C PHE A 373 -22.06 -2.94 -8.24
N LEU A 374 -22.12 -2.43 -9.47
CA LEU A 374 -23.30 -1.70 -9.95
C LEU A 374 -24.54 -2.61 -10.04
N ALA A 375 -24.38 -3.84 -10.52
CA ALA A 375 -25.46 -4.83 -10.56
C ALA A 375 -25.98 -5.15 -9.13
N LEU A 376 -25.07 -5.38 -8.17
CA LEU A 376 -25.43 -5.60 -6.76
C LEU A 376 -26.08 -4.36 -6.14
N ALA A 377 -25.69 -3.15 -6.54
CA ALA A 377 -26.31 -1.91 -6.08
C ALA A 377 -27.70 -1.67 -6.69
N ALA A 378 -27.93 -2.14 -7.92
CA ALA A 378 -29.20 -2.02 -8.63
C ALA A 378 -30.27 -3.03 -8.13
N PHE A 379 -29.87 -4.11 -7.44
CA PHE A 379 -30.84 -5.00 -6.78
C PHE A 379 -31.32 -4.37 -5.46
N PRO A 380 -32.54 -3.80 -5.43
CA PRO A 380 -33.08 -3.28 -4.18
C PRO A 380 -33.28 -4.46 -3.23
N GLY A 381 -32.43 -4.54 -2.20
CA GLY A 381 -32.70 -5.45 -1.09
C GLY A 381 -34.14 -5.25 -0.65
N LYS A 382 -34.95 -6.33 -0.64
CA LYS A 382 -36.35 -6.28 -0.22
C LYS A 382 -36.45 -5.41 1.02
N LYS A 383 -37.07 -4.21 0.88
CA LYS A 383 -37.49 -3.40 2.01
C LYS A 383 -38.39 -4.31 2.86
N ALA A 384 -37.92 -4.66 4.05
CA ALA A 384 -38.82 -5.19 5.06
C ALA A 384 -39.89 -4.11 5.29
N VAL A 385 -41.08 -4.36 4.77
CA VAL A 385 -42.23 -3.51 5.00
C VAL A 385 -42.53 -3.66 6.49
N GLU A 386 -42.04 -2.71 7.27
CA GLU A 386 -42.48 -2.54 8.66
C GLU A 386 -43.98 -2.16 8.62
N LYS A 387 -44.82 -3.12 9.01
CA LYS A 387 -46.22 -2.84 9.23
C LYS A 387 -46.34 -1.73 10.30
N PRO A 388 -47.08 -0.66 10.05
CA PRO A 388 -47.30 0.40 11.05
C PRO A 388 -47.93 -0.21 12.30
N LYS A 389 -47.31 -0.02 13.47
CA LYS A 389 -47.89 -0.33 14.78
C LYS A 389 -49.16 0.49 14.93
N ARG A 390 -50.31 -0.17 14.94
CA ARG A 390 -51.59 0.44 15.33
C ARG A 390 -51.48 0.94 16.77
N LEU A 391 -51.45 2.25 16.95
CA LEU A 391 -51.67 2.88 18.26
C LEU A 391 -53.07 2.53 18.71
N ARG A 392 -53.23 1.68 19.74
CA ARG A 392 -54.45 1.52 20.48
C ARG A 392 -54.61 2.75 21.39
N TYR A 393 -55.51 3.64 21.05
CA TYR A 393 -56.10 4.58 22.01
C TYR A 393 -57.01 3.80 22.95
N ASN A 394 -56.66 3.73 24.23
CA ASN A 394 -57.61 3.35 25.30
C ASN A 394 -58.40 4.58 25.67
N ARG A 395 -59.70 4.44 25.61
CA ARG A 395 -60.65 5.33 26.27
C ARG A 395 -60.67 5.04 27.76
#